data_3e60557bb35403e8e4cac06d4a8c3ecc
#
_entry.id   3e60557bb35403e8e4cac06d4a8c3ecc
#
_cell.length_a   1.000
_cell.length_b   1.000
_cell.length_c   1.000
_cell.angle_alpha   90.00
_cell.angle_beta   90.00
_cell.angle_gamma   90.00
#
_symmetry.space_group_name_H-M   'P 1'
#
loop_
_entity.id
_entity.type
_entity.pdbx_description
1 polymer ?
#
loop_
_entity_poly.entity_id
_entity_poly.type
_entity_poly.pdbx_seq_one_letter_code
_entity_poly.pdbx_strand_id
1 'polypeptide(L)'
;MKNLLLNILFVFGFILFNSCVEDNVAPPFTGELNPAAEMLVYFESQGDFVNSSQAPALIDAQEVYSNLSNYLIIDIRNNDDFIEGHIEGAKNIQYDSLYNYIMSIDGGSYPKIILVSKNGQSSAYFTCLLRLAGYNNVYSMKYGMASWNQFFSDEWLGALSDAVNILSYTNDDFPRNELSDLPPVTFENPSSSLPERVNSRIEKIIAEGFQSSENLPSENSNYIVCYGKMRLYYARRFIVLEGRGHPPGAILYLDSPDFEFRSGKYLQSLPTDQPICIYDYDGQQSACMTAYLRVLGYDATSLLFGANQLFYSRMIDEPDLREYAFSSLLINNFPYVTGE
;
A
#
# COMPACT_ATOMS: atom_id res chain seq x y z
N MET A 1 -43.59 67.27 36.41
CA MET A 1 -42.64 68.26 35.92
C MET A 1 -41.29 67.97 36.54
N LYS A 2 -40.28 68.01 35.77
CA LYS A 2 -38.84 67.73 36.02
C LYS A 2 -38.42 66.28 36.06
N ASN A 3 -37.84 65.87 34.92
CA ASN A 3 -37.10 64.65 34.64
C ASN A 3 -35.82 64.56 35.48
N LEU A 4 -35.59 63.43 36.09
CA LEU A 4 -34.30 63.13 36.66
C LEU A 4 -33.71 62.00 35.84
N LEU A 5 -32.74 62.33 34.97
CA LEU A 5 -31.91 61.36 34.21
C LEU A 5 -30.87 60.78 35.16
N LEU A 6 -30.94 59.49 35.37
CA LEU A 6 -29.93 58.73 36.11
C LEU A 6 -28.89 58.13 35.09
N ASN A 7 -27.72 58.74 35.07
CA ASN A 7 -26.59 58.25 34.30
C ASN A 7 -25.97 57.04 35.06
N ILE A 8 -26.15 55.85 34.52
CA ILE A 8 -25.40 54.63 34.97
C ILE A 8 -24.13 54.52 34.12
N LEU A 9 -23.01 54.84 34.77
CA LEU A 9 -21.69 54.67 34.20
C LEU A 9 -21.30 53.19 34.29
N PHE A 10 -21.31 52.45 33.16
CA PHE A 10 -20.77 51.09 33.08
C PHE A 10 -19.25 51.17 32.92
N VAL A 11 -18.52 50.86 34.01
CA VAL A 11 -17.09 50.67 33.96
C VAL A 11 -16.85 49.24 33.51
N PHE A 12 -16.47 49.07 32.23
CA PHE A 12 -15.95 47.79 31.72
C PHE A 12 -14.52 47.59 32.18
N GLY A 13 -14.36 46.80 33.22
CA GLY A 13 -13.03 46.32 33.61
C GLY A 13 -12.49 45.30 32.59
N PHE A 14 -11.53 45.71 31.78
CA PHE A 14 -10.73 44.82 30.97
C PHE A 14 -9.81 44.00 31.89
N ILE A 15 -10.20 42.78 32.21
CA ILE A 15 -9.29 41.82 32.82
C ILE A 15 -8.44 41.24 31.69
N LEU A 16 -7.21 41.76 31.56
CA LEU A 16 -6.18 41.14 30.72
C LEU A 16 -5.76 39.84 31.38
N PHE A 17 -6.29 38.71 30.91
CA PHE A 17 -5.68 37.42 31.19
C PHE A 17 -4.37 37.35 30.38
N ASN A 18 -3.25 37.66 31.03
CA ASN A 18 -1.95 37.21 30.56
C ASN A 18 -1.92 35.68 30.75
N SER A 19 -2.41 34.97 29.76
CA SER A 19 -2.07 33.55 29.58
C SER A 19 -0.60 33.53 29.18
N CYS A 20 0.27 33.30 30.13
CA CYS A 20 1.60 32.74 29.81
C CYS A 20 1.36 31.36 29.18
N VAL A 21 1.29 31.32 27.87
CA VAL A 21 1.60 30.07 27.15
C VAL A 21 3.09 29.87 27.43
N GLU A 22 3.43 29.02 28.38
CA GLU A 22 4.76 28.42 28.39
C GLU A 22 4.88 27.72 27.05
N ASP A 23 5.64 28.31 26.13
CA ASP A 23 6.17 27.60 24.97
C ASP A 23 7.03 26.47 25.56
N ASN A 24 6.42 25.32 25.75
CA ASN A 24 7.14 24.07 25.95
C ASN A 24 7.84 23.74 24.61
N VAL A 25 8.87 24.52 24.33
CA VAL A 25 9.83 24.17 23.29
C VAL A 25 10.50 22.91 23.84
N ALA A 26 10.12 21.77 23.26
CA ALA A 26 10.78 20.52 23.54
C ALA A 26 12.31 20.75 23.43
N PRO A 27 13.11 20.26 24.38
CA PRO A 27 14.56 20.43 24.29
C PRO A 27 15.02 19.94 22.92
N PRO A 28 16.00 20.61 22.29
CA PRO A 28 16.49 20.17 20.99
C PRO A 28 16.91 18.70 21.08
N PHE A 29 16.38 17.87 20.18
CA PHE A 29 16.69 16.45 20.09
C PHE A 29 18.21 16.31 19.89
N THR A 30 18.91 15.77 20.86
CA THR A 30 20.38 15.62 20.84
C THR A 30 20.82 14.18 20.52
N GLY A 31 19.88 13.26 20.25
CA GLY A 31 20.14 11.89 19.85
C GLY A 31 20.21 11.74 18.33
N GLU A 32 20.85 10.69 17.87
CA GLU A 32 20.72 10.29 16.47
C GLU A 32 19.25 9.84 16.22
N LEU A 33 18.66 10.32 15.11
CA LEU A 33 17.33 9.87 14.71
C LEU A 33 17.40 8.36 14.39
N ASN A 34 16.39 7.61 14.80
CA ASN A 34 16.21 6.23 14.32
C ASN A 34 16.21 6.24 12.79
N PRO A 35 17.04 5.40 12.11
CA PRO A 35 17.08 5.34 10.66
C PRO A 35 15.72 5.18 9.97
N ALA A 36 14.79 4.45 10.58
CA ALA A 36 13.40 4.36 10.08
C ALA A 36 12.70 5.73 10.10
N ALA A 37 12.92 6.55 11.13
CA ALA A 37 12.38 7.91 11.21
C ALA A 37 13.03 8.83 10.17
N GLU A 38 14.33 8.70 9.92
CA GLU A 38 15.01 9.47 8.85
C GLU A 38 14.42 9.13 7.48
N MET A 39 14.20 7.84 7.19
CA MET A 39 13.58 7.39 5.93
C MET A 39 12.14 7.90 5.80
N LEU A 40 11.35 7.82 6.87
CA LEU A 40 9.96 8.27 6.90
C LEU A 40 9.85 9.77 6.55
N VAL A 41 10.64 10.61 7.24
CA VAL A 41 10.71 12.05 6.94
C VAL A 41 11.18 12.30 5.51
N TYR A 42 12.15 11.53 5.04
CA TYR A 42 12.63 11.63 3.67
C TYR A 42 11.51 11.34 2.66
N PHE A 43 10.78 10.23 2.79
CA PHE A 43 9.70 9.87 1.87
C PHE A 43 8.56 10.90 1.89
N GLU A 44 8.17 11.37 3.07
CA GLU A 44 7.15 12.42 3.18
C GLU A 44 7.61 13.74 2.53
N SER A 45 8.91 14.10 2.63
CA SER A 45 9.47 15.28 1.99
C SER A 45 9.55 15.18 0.46
N GLN A 46 9.62 13.95 -0.09
CA GLN A 46 9.64 13.68 -1.54
C GLN A 46 8.23 13.56 -2.16
N GLY A 47 7.19 13.93 -1.43
CA GLY A 47 5.80 13.92 -1.92
C GLY A 47 4.96 12.77 -1.41
N ASP A 48 5.47 11.96 -0.48
CA ASP A 48 4.73 10.93 0.24
C ASP A 48 3.92 10.00 -0.68
N PHE A 49 4.61 9.45 -1.69
CA PHE A 49 3.97 8.64 -2.75
C PHE A 49 3.02 7.58 -2.20
N VAL A 50 3.44 6.83 -1.17
CA VAL A 50 2.68 5.70 -0.62
C VAL A 50 1.37 6.14 0.00
N ASN A 51 1.37 7.29 0.66
CA ASN A 51 0.19 7.89 1.27
C ASN A 51 -0.45 8.95 0.35
N SER A 52 -0.56 8.63 -0.92
CA SER A 52 -1.17 9.48 -1.94
C SER A 52 -2.13 8.70 -2.83
N SER A 53 -2.97 9.40 -3.56
CA SER A 53 -3.88 8.79 -4.54
C SER A 53 -3.16 8.18 -5.75
N GLN A 54 -1.84 8.33 -5.85
CA GLN A 54 -1.05 7.75 -6.93
C GLN A 54 -0.56 6.32 -6.60
N ALA A 55 -0.49 5.94 -5.32
CA ALA A 55 -0.15 4.58 -4.94
C ALA A 55 -1.36 3.65 -5.08
N PRO A 56 -1.14 2.44 -5.55
CA PRO A 56 0.11 1.74 -5.91
C PRO A 56 0.62 1.98 -7.35
N ALA A 57 0.21 3.01 -8.04
CA ALA A 57 0.60 3.36 -9.41
C ALA A 57 0.24 2.25 -10.43
N LEU A 58 -1.01 1.87 -10.41
CA LEU A 58 -1.56 0.88 -11.36
C LEU A 58 -1.84 1.50 -12.72
N ILE A 59 -1.66 0.68 -13.76
CA ILE A 59 -2.02 1.01 -15.14
C ILE A 59 -2.83 -0.14 -15.74
N ASP A 60 -3.91 0.18 -16.45
CA ASP A 60 -4.76 -0.84 -17.08
C ASP A 60 -4.07 -1.49 -18.28
N ALA A 61 -4.29 -2.79 -18.48
CA ALA A 61 -3.75 -3.55 -19.61
C ALA A 61 -4.14 -2.93 -20.97
N GLN A 62 -5.33 -2.32 -21.07
CA GLN A 62 -5.77 -1.62 -22.29
C GLN A 62 -4.88 -0.41 -22.61
N GLU A 63 -4.47 0.36 -21.61
CA GLU A 63 -3.56 1.49 -21.82
C GLU A 63 -2.18 1.00 -22.24
N VAL A 64 -1.67 -0.08 -21.63
CA VAL A 64 -0.40 -0.69 -22.02
C VAL A 64 -0.45 -1.17 -23.47
N TYR A 65 -1.50 -1.90 -23.85
CA TYR A 65 -1.67 -2.38 -25.24
C TYR A 65 -1.69 -1.25 -26.25
N SER A 66 -2.34 -0.15 -25.91
CA SER A 66 -2.43 1.02 -26.81
C SER A 66 -1.11 1.78 -26.96
N ASN A 67 -0.09 1.48 -26.15
CA ASN A 67 1.17 2.23 -26.09
C ASN A 67 2.43 1.34 -26.12
N LEU A 68 2.34 0.12 -26.64
CA LEU A 68 3.45 -0.85 -26.67
C LEU A 68 4.76 -0.27 -27.23
N SER A 69 4.68 0.58 -28.26
CA SER A 69 5.87 1.20 -28.90
C SER A 69 6.48 2.34 -28.07
N ASN A 70 5.77 2.87 -27.08
CA ASN A 70 6.19 4.04 -26.31
C ASN A 70 6.65 3.71 -24.89
N TYR A 71 6.19 2.59 -24.35
CA TYR A 71 6.49 2.18 -22.98
C TYR A 71 7.60 1.13 -22.95
N LEU A 72 8.41 1.16 -21.92
CA LEU A 72 9.29 0.04 -21.60
C LEU A 72 8.51 -0.96 -20.77
N ILE A 73 8.34 -2.17 -21.28
CA ILE A 73 7.66 -3.25 -20.59
C ILE A 73 8.70 -4.21 -20.01
N ILE A 74 8.63 -4.42 -18.70
CA ILE A 74 9.52 -5.32 -17.97
C ILE A 74 8.66 -6.42 -17.33
N ASP A 75 8.83 -7.63 -17.81
CA ASP A 75 8.21 -8.81 -17.24
C ASP A 75 9.12 -9.38 -16.15
N ILE A 76 8.66 -9.33 -14.91
CA ILE A 76 9.42 -9.78 -13.74
C ILE A 76 9.16 -11.24 -13.37
N ARG A 77 8.36 -11.96 -14.15
CA ARG A 77 8.12 -13.39 -13.96
C ARG A 77 9.40 -14.20 -14.21
N ASN A 78 9.40 -15.45 -13.75
CA ASN A 78 10.49 -16.35 -14.09
C ASN A 78 10.57 -16.59 -15.61
N ASN A 79 11.70 -17.10 -16.07
CA ASN A 79 11.96 -17.29 -17.49
C ASN A 79 11.00 -18.29 -18.15
N ASP A 80 10.58 -19.33 -17.45
CA ASP A 80 9.69 -20.34 -18.00
C ASP A 80 8.30 -19.74 -18.29
N ASP A 81 7.73 -18.98 -17.35
CA ASP A 81 6.47 -18.25 -17.54
C ASP A 81 6.56 -17.23 -18.68
N PHE A 82 7.73 -16.57 -18.83
CA PHE A 82 7.96 -15.63 -19.92
C PHE A 82 7.98 -16.32 -21.29
N ILE A 83 8.72 -17.43 -21.41
CA ILE A 83 8.81 -18.22 -22.66
C ILE A 83 7.44 -18.81 -23.04
N GLU A 84 6.65 -19.25 -22.05
CA GLU A 84 5.30 -19.77 -22.28
C GLU A 84 4.39 -18.70 -22.92
N GLY A 85 4.57 -17.44 -22.54
CA GLY A 85 3.87 -16.32 -23.18
C GLY A 85 4.09 -15.00 -22.48
N HIS A 86 4.36 -13.96 -23.29
CA HIS A 86 4.62 -12.61 -22.79
C HIS A 86 4.09 -11.53 -23.74
N ILE A 87 4.08 -10.30 -23.29
CA ILE A 87 3.70 -9.12 -24.08
C ILE A 87 4.80 -8.86 -25.12
N GLU A 88 4.43 -8.66 -26.39
CA GLU A 88 5.38 -8.39 -27.45
C GLU A 88 6.27 -7.17 -27.12
N GLY A 89 7.59 -7.37 -27.23
CA GLY A 89 8.60 -6.35 -26.91
C GLY A 89 8.93 -6.20 -25.43
N ALA A 90 8.31 -6.98 -24.55
CA ALA A 90 8.67 -7.02 -23.13
C ALA A 90 10.07 -7.59 -22.94
N LYS A 91 10.78 -7.09 -21.91
CA LYS A 91 12.05 -7.63 -21.47
C LYS A 91 11.85 -8.44 -20.21
N ASN A 92 12.36 -9.68 -20.19
CA ASN A 92 12.34 -10.49 -18.97
C ASN A 92 13.51 -10.09 -18.07
N ILE A 93 13.18 -9.43 -16.96
CA ILE A 93 14.16 -9.01 -15.94
C ILE A 93 13.62 -9.49 -14.60
N GLN A 94 14.24 -10.48 -14.02
CA GLN A 94 13.83 -11.00 -12.73
C GLN A 94 14.07 -9.96 -11.61
N TYR A 95 13.31 -10.07 -10.53
CA TYR A 95 13.27 -9.06 -9.47
C TYR A 95 14.64 -8.80 -8.83
N ASP A 96 15.50 -9.81 -8.69
CA ASP A 96 16.85 -9.68 -8.10
C ASP A 96 17.79 -8.81 -8.93
N SER A 97 17.54 -8.74 -10.24
CA SER A 97 18.30 -7.94 -11.20
C SER A 97 17.61 -6.60 -11.54
N LEU A 98 16.35 -6.42 -11.08
CA LEU A 98 15.48 -5.32 -11.49
C LEU A 98 16.06 -3.94 -11.13
N TYR A 99 16.57 -3.78 -9.90
CA TYR A 99 17.12 -2.49 -9.46
C TYR A 99 18.33 -2.09 -10.30
N ASN A 100 19.27 -3.00 -10.49
CA ASN A 100 20.46 -2.75 -11.29
C ASN A 100 20.13 -2.47 -12.76
N TYR A 101 19.14 -3.18 -13.31
CA TYR A 101 18.65 -2.92 -14.66
C TYR A 101 18.06 -1.52 -14.80
N ILE A 102 17.20 -1.10 -13.89
CA ILE A 102 16.57 0.24 -13.91
C ILE A 102 17.67 1.34 -13.78
N MET A 103 18.67 1.16 -12.93
CA MET A 103 19.78 2.08 -12.81
C MET A 103 20.67 2.16 -14.07
N SER A 104 20.74 1.09 -14.86
CA SER A 104 21.59 1.00 -16.05
C SER A 104 20.99 1.67 -17.29
N ILE A 105 19.69 1.95 -17.27
CA ILE A 105 18.97 2.55 -18.40
C ILE A 105 18.72 4.04 -18.17
N ASP A 106 18.60 4.80 -19.25
CA ASP A 106 18.05 6.15 -19.19
C ASP A 106 16.53 6.07 -19.04
N GLY A 107 16.05 5.93 -17.78
CA GLY A 107 14.63 5.83 -17.47
C GLY A 107 13.81 7.03 -17.94
N GLY A 108 14.44 8.21 -18.10
CA GLY A 108 13.81 9.42 -18.62
C GLY A 108 13.44 9.34 -20.12
N SER A 109 14.05 8.40 -20.86
CA SER A 109 13.73 8.16 -22.27
C SER A 109 12.35 7.51 -22.48
N TYR A 110 11.74 6.97 -21.42
CA TYR A 110 10.44 6.30 -21.51
C TYR A 110 9.38 7.10 -20.75
N PRO A 111 8.23 7.42 -21.38
CA PRO A 111 7.11 8.07 -20.69
C PRO A 111 6.64 7.27 -19.47
N LYS A 112 6.61 5.93 -19.62
CA LYS A 112 6.31 4.98 -18.56
C LYS A 112 7.16 3.71 -18.70
N ILE A 113 7.50 3.15 -17.53
CA ILE A 113 8.11 1.83 -17.38
C ILE A 113 7.07 0.95 -16.70
N ILE A 114 6.66 -0.13 -17.35
CA ILE A 114 5.58 -0.99 -16.89
C ILE A 114 6.16 -2.29 -16.36
N LEU A 115 5.96 -2.55 -15.08
CA LEU A 115 6.25 -3.85 -14.49
C LEU A 115 5.07 -4.79 -14.68
N VAL A 116 5.35 -5.98 -15.17
CA VAL A 116 4.37 -7.04 -15.42
C VAL A 116 4.71 -8.25 -14.57
N SER A 117 3.74 -8.75 -13.82
CA SER A 117 3.84 -9.99 -13.06
C SER A 117 2.66 -10.90 -13.40
N LYS A 118 2.59 -12.08 -12.79
CA LYS A 118 1.54 -13.05 -13.04
C LYS A 118 0.15 -12.51 -12.70
N ASN A 119 0.02 -11.93 -11.50
CA ASN A 119 -1.25 -11.51 -10.90
C ASN A 119 -1.32 -10.01 -10.52
N GLY A 120 -0.30 -9.22 -10.83
CA GLY A 120 -0.25 -7.78 -10.54
C GLY A 120 0.28 -7.41 -9.15
N GLN A 121 0.36 -8.34 -8.21
CA GLN A 121 0.68 -8.03 -6.82
C GLN A 121 2.19 -7.86 -6.60
N SER A 122 3.02 -8.79 -7.09
CA SER A 122 4.47 -8.61 -7.00
C SER A 122 4.97 -7.41 -7.82
N SER A 123 4.36 -7.11 -8.98
CA SER A 123 4.70 -5.90 -9.73
C SER A 123 4.30 -4.62 -8.98
N ALA A 124 3.19 -4.61 -8.24
CA ALA A 124 2.81 -3.47 -7.38
C ALA A 124 3.81 -3.27 -6.22
N TYR A 125 4.29 -4.36 -5.62
CA TYR A 125 5.34 -4.32 -4.59
C TYR A 125 6.63 -3.68 -5.11
N PHE A 126 7.17 -4.18 -6.22
CA PHE A 126 8.40 -3.65 -6.80
C PHE A 126 8.24 -2.25 -7.39
N THR A 127 7.07 -1.92 -7.95
CA THR A 127 6.74 -0.55 -8.38
C THR A 127 6.82 0.42 -7.20
N CYS A 128 6.29 0.05 -6.05
CA CYS A 128 6.37 0.86 -4.84
C CYS A 128 7.83 1.12 -4.46
N LEU A 129 8.66 0.09 -4.39
CA LEU A 129 10.08 0.20 -4.04
C LEU A 129 10.83 1.12 -5.01
N LEU A 130 10.63 0.96 -6.32
CA LEU A 130 11.27 1.81 -7.32
C LEU A 130 10.80 3.26 -7.24
N ARG A 131 9.53 3.52 -6.95
CA ARG A 131 9.03 4.88 -6.74
C ARG A 131 9.59 5.53 -5.48
N LEU A 132 9.74 4.77 -4.41
CA LEU A 132 10.43 5.24 -3.19
C LEU A 132 11.91 5.56 -3.46
N ALA A 133 12.54 4.88 -4.43
CA ALA A 133 13.88 5.19 -4.92
C ALA A 133 13.93 6.38 -5.91
N GLY A 134 12.79 7.00 -6.23
CA GLY A 134 12.70 8.19 -7.08
C GLY A 134 12.31 7.93 -8.55
N TYR A 135 12.05 6.69 -8.96
CA TYR A 135 11.65 6.36 -10.34
C TYR A 135 10.13 6.55 -10.53
N ASN A 136 9.69 7.80 -10.62
CA ASN A 136 8.26 8.17 -10.60
C ASN A 136 7.47 7.78 -11.85
N ASN A 137 8.11 7.33 -12.92
CA ASN A 137 7.47 6.84 -14.16
C ASN A 137 7.32 5.32 -14.21
N VAL A 138 7.57 4.60 -13.12
CA VAL A 138 7.33 3.16 -13.01
C VAL A 138 5.89 2.91 -12.60
N TYR A 139 5.23 1.96 -13.27
CA TYR A 139 3.84 1.56 -13.04
C TYR A 139 3.73 0.03 -12.99
N SER A 140 2.78 -0.48 -12.24
CA SER A 140 2.40 -1.89 -12.23
C SER A 140 1.20 -2.14 -13.14
N MET A 141 1.26 -3.11 -14.03
CA MET A 141 0.09 -3.51 -14.81
C MET A 141 -0.93 -4.18 -13.89
N LYS A 142 -2.12 -3.58 -13.81
CA LYS A 142 -3.20 -4.01 -12.93
C LYS A 142 -3.59 -5.45 -13.24
N TYR A 143 -3.62 -6.30 -12.23
CA TYR A 143 -3.87 -7.74 -12.29
C TYR A 143 -2.83 -8.53 -13.14
N GLY A 144 -1.73 -7.91 -13.57
CA GLY A 144 -0.66 -8.57 -14.32
C GLY A 144 -1.12 -9.24 -15.60
N MET A 145 -0.45 -10.33 -15.98
CA MET A 145 -0.80 -11.10 -17.19
C MET A 145 -2.23 -11.66 -17.16
N ALA A 146 -2.82 -11.86 -15.98
CA ALA A 146 -4.20 -12.32 -15.88
C ALA A 146 -5.22 -11.36 -16.52
N SER A 147 -4.96 -10.05 -16.50
CA SER A 147 -5.79 -9.06 -17.20
C SER A 147 -5.46 -8.94 -18.70
N TRP A 148 -4.29 -9.42 -19.12
CA TRP A 148 -3.84 -9.37 -20.51
C TRP A 148 -4.57 -10.36 -21.39
N ASN A 149 -4.56 -11.64 -20.99
CA ASN A 149 -5.17 -12.71 -21.77
C ASN A 149 -5.67 -13.84 -20.86
N GLN A 150 -6.79 -14.45 -21.26
CA GLN A 150 -7.41 -15.56 -20.50
C GLN A 150 -6.45 -16.72 -20.25
N PHE A 151 -5.49 -16.98 -21.12
CA PHE A 151 -4.47 -18.02 -20.96
C PHE A 151 -3.71 -17.89 -19.61
N PHE A 152 -3.58 -16.68 -19.07
CA PHE A 152 -2.84 -16.40 -17.85
C PHE A 152 -3.73 -16.16 -16.62
N SER A 153 -5.06 -16.35 -16.73
CA SER A 153 -6.00 -15.90 -15.70
C SER A 153 -6.35 -16.94 -14.65
N ASP A 154 -5.91 -18.17 -14.80
CA ASP A 154 -6.32 -19.31 -13.95
C ASP A 154 -6.00 -19.10 -12.47
N GLU A 155 -4.87 -18.49 -12.15
CA GLU A 155 -4.49 -18.19 -10.76
C GLU A 155 -5.48 -17.22 -10.11
N TRP A 156 -5.86 -16.15 -10.80
CA TRP A 156 -6.87 -15.21 -10.31
C TRP A 156 -8.25 -15.86 -10.18
N LEU A 157 -8.69 -16.55 -11.23
CA LEU A 157 -10.01 -17.21 -11.22
C LEU A 157 -10.10 -18.32 -10.18
N GLY A 158 -9.00 -19.04 -9.95
CA GLY A 158 -8.91 -20.07 -8.92
C GLY A 158 -8.85 -19.53 -7.49
N ALA A 159 -8.40 -18.29 -7.31
CA ALA A 159 -8.33 -17.65 -6.00
C ALA A 159 -9.66 -17.02 -5.55
N LEU A 160 -10.63 -16.82 -6.45
CA LEU A 160 -11.91 -16.22 -6.12
C LEU A 160 -12.70 -17.16 -5.22
N SER A 161 -12.88 -16.79 -3.97
CA SER A 161 -13.55 -17.66 -3.00
C SER A 161 -14.17 -16.89 -1.84
N ASP A 162 -15.07 -17.58 -1.14
CA ASP A 162 -15.54 -17.22 0.20
C ASP A 162 -14.86 -18.20 1.19
N ALA A 163 -13.53 -18.31 1.10
CA ALA A 163 -12.74 -19.40 1.63
C ALA A 163 -12.77 -19.54 3.13
N VAL A 164 -13.13 -18.49 3.84
CA VAL A 164 -13.19 -18.56 5.29
C VAL A 164 -14.60 -18.94 5.72
N ASN A 165 -14.64 -19.84 6.69
CA ASN A 165 -15.88 -20.21 7.36
C ASN A 165 -16.56 -18.92 7.84
N ILE A 166 -17.55 -18.50 7.10
CA ILE A 166 -18.33 -17.28 7.23
C ILE A 166 -18.85 -17.04 8.67
N LEU A 167 -18.99 -18.11 9.44
CA LEU A 167 -19.40 -18.08 10.84
C LEU A 167 -18.33 -17.52 11.78
N SER A 168 -17.07 -17.40 11.33
CA SER A 168 -15.98 -16.83 12.14
C SER A 168 -15.77 -15.33 11.94
N TYR A 169 -16.41 -14.71 10.94
CA TYR A 169 -16.28 -13.26 10.74
C TYR A 169 -17.08 -12.47 11.76
N THR A 170 -16.55 -11.29 12.11
CA THR A 170 -17.15 -10.41 13.11
C THR A 170 -17.32 -8.98 12.58
N ASN A 171 -18.16 -8.19 13.25
CA ASN A 171 -18.26 -6.75 13.11
C ASN A 171 -17.75 -6.02 14.37
N ASP A 172 -17.07 -6.75 15.27
CA ASP A 172 -16.49 -6.16 16.48
C ASP A 172 -15.30 -5.28 16.12
N ASP A 173 -15.19 -4.14 16.81
CA ASP A 173 -14.04 -3.27 16.64
C ASP A 173 -12.85 -3.78 17.45
N PHE A 174 -11.72 -3.92 16.78
CA PHE A 174 -10.44 -4.20 17.44
C PHE A 174 -9.63 -2.90 17.53
N PRO A 175 -9.23 -2.49 18.74
CA PRO A 175 -8.47 -1.26 18.91
C PRO A 175 -7.07 -1.41 18.32
N ARG A 176 -6.54 -0.31 17.75
CA ARG A 176 -5.13 -0.21 17.42
C ARG A 176 -4.30 -0.19 18.70
N ASN A 177 -3.05 -0.60 18.59
CA ASN A 177 -2.10 -0.44 19.69
C ASN A 177 -1.87 1.04 20.01
N GLU A 178 -1.36 1.33 21.19
CA GLU A 178 -0.77 2.63 21.49
C GLU A 178 0.42 2.91 20.56
N LEU A 179 0.71 4.19 20.33
CA LEU A 179 1.84 4.57 19.47
C LEU A 179 3.15 4.15 20.15
N SER A 180 4.02 3.52 19.39
CA SER A 180 5.33 3.05 19.82
C SER A 180 6.45 3.60 18.94
N ASP A 181 7.69 3.34 19.31
CA ASP A 181 8.84 3.67 18.47
C ASP A 181 8.81 2.90 17.14
N LEU A 182 9.38 3.51 16.10
CA LEU A 182 9.57 2.83 14.81
C LEU A 182 10.57 1.67 14.95
N PRO A 183 10.49 0.66 14.07
CA PRO A 183 11.42 -0.47 14.11
C PRO A 183 12.89 -0.05 14.10
N PRO A 184 13.77 -0.77 14.79
CA PRO A 184 15.19 -0.53 14.68
C PRO A 184 15.70 -0.96 13.30
N VAL A 185 16.23 -0.01 12.53
CA VAL A 185 16.87 -0.26 11.24
C VAL A 185 18.33 0.15 11.34
N THR A 186 19.21 -0.62 10.68
CA THR A 186 20.63 -0.29 10.57
C THR A 186 20.98 -0.07 9.11
N PHE A 187 21.62 1.05 8.81
CA PHE A 187 22.19 1.30 7.49
C PHE A 187 23.57 0.64 7.35
N GLU A 188 23.83 0.01 6.22
CA GLU A 188 25.11 -0.65 5.95
C GLU A 188 26.26 0.36 5.86
N ASN A 189 26.01 1.55 5.28
CA ASN A 189 26.96 2.64 5.11
C ASN A 189 26.44 3.93 5.78
N PRO A 190 26.52 4.06 7.10
CA PRO A 190 25.94 5.21 7.81
C PRO A 190 26.59 6.56 7.46
N SER A 191 27.80 6.55 6.89
CA SER A 191 28.51 7.77 6.45
C SER A 191 28.09 8.30 5.07
N SER A 192 27.30 7.53 4.31
CA SER A 192 26.75 7.97 3.02
C SER A 192 25.64 9.00 3.21
N SER A 193 25.29 9.72 2.14
CA SER A 193 24.14 10.62 2.14
C SER A 193 22.83 9.86 2.41
N LEU A 194 21.81 10.53 2.94
CA LEU A 194 20.53 9.90 3.23
C LEU A 194 19.89 9.26 1.97
N PRO A 195 19.86 9.90 0.78
CA PRO A 195 19.38 9.24 -0.44
C PRO A 195 20.12 7.95 -0.78
N GLU A 196 21.46 7.93 -0.65
CA GLU A 196 22.26 6.72 -0.91
C GLU A 196 21.92 5.60 0.09
N ARG A 197 21.77 5.94 1.37
CA ARG A 197 21.36 4.97 2.42
C ARG A 197 19.95 4.40 2.16
N VAL A 198 19.02 5.27 1.75
CA VAL A 198 17.65 4.86 1.37
C VAL A 198 17.68 3.92 0.18
N ASN A 199 18.43 4.26 -0.87
CA ASN A 199 18.54 3.44 -2.07
C ASN A 199 19.18 2.08 -1.78
N SER A 200 20.24 2.03 -0.99
CA SER A 200 20.84 0.76 -0.55
C SER A 200 19.87 -0.11 0.25
N ARG A 201 19.06 0.51 1.11
CA ARG A 201 17.99 -0.21 1.84
C ARG A 201 16.92 -0.75 0.89
N ILE A 202 16.48 0.03 -0.09
CA ILE A 202 15.49 -0.40 -1.09
C ILE A 202 16.04 -1.53 -1.94
N GLU A 203 17.28 -1.45 -2.42
CA GLU A 203 17.96 -2.52 -3.16
C GLU A 203 17.95 -3.83 -2.37
N LYS A 204 18.28 -3.77 -1.08
CA LYS A 204 18.23 -4.94 -0.20
C LYS A 204 16.81 -5.53 -0.11
N ILE A 205 15.78 -4.70 0.07
CA ILE A 205 14.40 -5.17 0.14
C ILE A 205 13.93 -5.76 -1.20
N ILE A 206 14.38 -5.21 -2.34
CA ILE A 206 14.13 -5.81 -3.67
C ILE A 206 14.75 -7.20 -3.76
N ALA A 207 16.00 -7.35 -3.30
CA ALA A 207 16.69 -8.64 -3.33
C ALA A 207 16.06 -9.72 -2.41
N GLU A 208 15.35 -9.32 -1.35
CA GLU A 208 14.58 -10.23 -0.50
C GLU A 208 13.32 -10.79 -1.21
N GLY A 209 12.90 -10.18 -2.32
CA GLY A 209 11.71 -10.57 -3.07
C GLY A 209 10.38 -10.12 -2.44
N PHE A 210 9.29 -10.38 -3.15
CA PHE A 210 7.95 -10.06 -2.69
C PHE A 210 7.54 -10.94 -1.51
N GLN A 211 7.21 -10.31 -0.40
CA GLN A 211 6.78 -10.99 0.83
C GLN A 211 5.25 -11.08 0.86
N SER A 212 4.73 -12.28 0.65
CA SER A 212 3.29 -12.54 0.58
C SER A 212 2.88 -13.76 1.38
N SER A 213 1.60 -13.85 1.69
CA SER A 213 0.96 -15.00 2.29
C SER A 213 -0.17 -15.52 1.39
N GLU A 214 -0.20 -16.82 1.12
CA GLU A 214 -1.27 -17.45 0.35
C GLU A 214 -2.58 -17.53 1.14
N ASN A 215 -2.48 -17.63 2.47
CA ASN A 215 -3.63 -17.72 3.36
C ASN A 215 -3.54 -16.66 4.45
N LEU A 216 -4.69 -16.19 4.90
CA LEU A 216 -4.75 -15.30 6.05
C LEU A 216 -4.23 -16.05 7.30
N PRO A 217 -3.18 -15.56 7.96
CA PRO A 217 -2.69 -16.18 9.19
C PRO A 217 -3.67 -15.97 10.34
N SER A 218 -3.47 -16.72 11.44
CA SER A 218 -4.28 -16.52 12.64
C SER A 218 -3.91 -15.21 13.36
N GLU A 219 -4.87 -14.60 14.04
CA GLU A 219 -4.67 -13.42 14.90
C GLU A 219 -3.68 -13.65 16.06
N ASN A 220 -3.48 -14.91 16.46
CA ASN A 220 -2.51 -15.27 17.50
C ASN A 220 -1.06 -15.25 17.00
N SER A 221 -0.84 -15.34 15.69
CA SER A 221 0.49 -15.39 15.11
C SER A 221 0.88 -14.08 14.42
N ASN A 222 -0.09 -13.32 13.91
CA ASN A 222 0.13 -12.11 13.15
C ASN A 222 -0.81 -10.99 13.60
N TYR A 223 -0.31 -9.76 13.50
CA TYR A 223 -1.15 -8.57 13.53
C TYR A 223 -1.81 -8.41 12.16
N ILE A 224 -3.13 -8.56 12.11
CA ILE A 224 -3.88 -8.55 10.84
C ILE A 224 -4.37 -7.13 10.57
N VAL A 225 -3.97 -6.60 9.43
CA VAL A 225 -4.36 -5.26 8.96
C VAL A 225 -5.34 -5.37 7.81
N CYS A 226 -6.50 -4.76 7.96
CA CYS A 226 -7.37 -4.39 6.85
C CYS A 226 -7.01 -2.99 6.38
N TYR A 227 -6.37 -2.86 5.22
CA TYR A 227 -6.03 -1.56 4.65
C TYR A 227 -7.04 -1.19 3.57
N GLY A 228 -7.95 -0.26 3.87
CA GLY A 228 -9.01 0.10 2.95
C GLY A 228 -10.09 0.98 3.59
N LYS A 229 -11.19 1.16 2.89
CA LYS A 229 -12.34 1.92 3.40
C LYS A 229 -13.14 1.11 4.42
N MET A 230 -13.93 1.81 5.22
CA MET A 230 -14.85 1.17 6.19
C MET A 230 -15.73 0.08 5.56
N ARG A 231 -16.04 0.18 4.27
CA ARG A 231 -16.86 -0.83 3.55
C ARG A 231 -16.16 -2.16 3.38
N LEU A 232 -14.84 -2.15 3.29
CA LEU A 232 -14.06 -3.37 3.24
C LEU A 232 -14.11 -4.11 4.59
N TYR A 233 -14.13 -3.35 5.68
CA TYR A 233 -14.06 -3.88 7.04
C TYR A 233 -15.42 -4.28 7.60
N TYR A 234 -16.45 -3.42 7.50
CA TYR A 234 -17.77 -3.66 8.07
C TYR A 234 -18.77 -4.18 7.02
N ALA A 235 -19.57 -5.16 7.39
CA ALA A 235 -20.76 -5.53 6.64
C ALA A 235 -21.84 -4.41 6.68
N ARG A 236 -22.72 -4.36 5.69
CA ARG A 236 -23.82 -3.39 5.65
C ARG A 236 -24.75 -3.56 6.86
N ARG A 237 -24.96 -2.50 7.63
CA ARG A 237 -25.87 -2.46 8.77
C ARG A 237 -27.37 -2.48 8.40
N PHE A 238 -27.75 -2.27 7.15
CA PHE A 238 -29.13 -2.00 6.75
C PHE A 238 -29.85 -3.13 5.99
N ILE A 239 -29.15 -4.16 5.61
CA ILE A 239 -29.78 -5.37 5.07
C ILE A 239 -29.43 -6.48 6.04
N VAL A 240 -30.48 -7.16 6.54
CA VAL A 240 -30.36 -8.33 7.41
C VAL A 240 -29.84 -9.51 6.56
N LEU A 241 -28.67 -9.35 6.00
CA LEU A 241 -27.82 -10.44 5.59
C LEU A 241 -26.87 -10.58 6.78
N GLU A 242 -27.01 -11.69 7.47
CA GLU A 242 -26.26 -12.08 8.65
C GLU A 242 -24.79 -11.70 8.47
N GLY A 243 -24.37 -10.72 9.24
CA GLY A 243 -23.23 -9.87 8.98
C GLY A 243 -21.92 -10.61 8.96
N ARG A 244 -21.26 -10.48 7.84
CA ARG A 244 -19.92 -10.95 7.60
C ARG A 244 -19.06 -9.73 7.49
N GLY A 245 -18.54 -9.24 8.61
CA GLY A 245 -17.66 -8.08 8.62
C GLY A 245 -16.26 -8.43 8.11
N HIS A 246 -15.36 -8.60 9.00
CA HIS A 246 -13.95 -8.87 8.76
C HIS A 246 -13.47 -10.10 9.54
N PRO A 247 -12.31 -10.66 9.20
CA PRO A 247 -11.69 -11.73 9.95
C PRO A 247 -11.45 -11.33 11.42
N PRO A 248 -11.59 -12.27 12.38
CA PRO A 248 -11.25 -12.00 13.77
C PRO A 248 -9.84 -11.42 13.92
N GLY A 249 -9.67 -10.47 14.83
CA GLY A 249 -8.39 -9.81 15.08
C GLY A 249 -7.94 -8.81 14.01
N ALA A 250 -8.65 -8.69 12.89
CA ALA A 250 -8.29 -7.70 11.88
C ALA A 250 -8.58 -6.27 12.38
N ILE A 251 -7.63 -5.38 12.15
CA ILE A 251 -7.69 -3.97 12.57
C ILE A 251 -7.72 -3.08 11.34
N LEU A 252 -8.67 -2.14 11.32
CA LEU A 252 -8.85 -1.23 10.20
C LEU A 252 -7.82 -0.10 10.22
N TYR A 253 -7.15 0.08 9.08
CA TYR A 253 -6.40 1.28 8.74
C TYR A 253 -6.95 1.84 7.44
N LEU A 254 -7.40 3.09 7.48
CA LEU A 254 -8.02 3.73 6.33
C LEU A 254 -6.99 4.08 5.25
N ASP A 255 -7.39 3.80 4.00
CA ASP A 255 -6.71 4.25 2.80
C ASP A 255 -7.08 5.71 2.45
N SER A 256 -7.18 6.05 1.18
CA SER A 256 -7.59 7.38 0.71
C SER A 256 -8.99 7.78 1.22
N PRO A 257 -9.19 9.02 1.67
CA PRO A 257 -8.24 10.14 1.73
C PRO A 257 -7.46 10.26 3.05
N ASP A 258 -7.70 9.39 4.01
CA ASP A 258 -7.15 9.50 5.37
C ASP A 258 -5.68 9.10 5.46
N PHE A 259 -5.25 8.10 4.65
CA PHE A 259 -3.87 7.59 4.58
C PHE A 259 -3.24 7.39 5.96
N GLU A 260 -3.75 6.41 6.69
CA GLU A 260 -3.44 6.23 8.11
C GLU A 260 -2.02 5.67 8.39
N PHE A 261 -1.26 5.29 7.35
CA PHE A 261 0.15 4.91 7.47
C PHE A 261 1.13 6.09 7.38
N ARG A 262 0.69 7.31 7.65
CA ARG A 262 1.54 8.48 7.80
C ARG A 262 2.15 8.60 9.20
N SER A 263 3.27 9.32 9.31
CA SER A 263 3.92 9.65 10.59
C SER A 263 3.00 10.40 11.55
N GLY A 264 2.17 11.30 11.04
CA GLY A 264 1.20 12.07 11.84
C GLY A 264 -0.11 11.36 12.11
N LYS A 265 -0.23 10.06 11.82
CA LYS A 265 -1.44 9.26 11.98
C LYS A 265 -1.16 8.01 12.83
N TYR A 266 -1.39 6.84 12.27
CA TYR A 266 -1.38 5.58 13.03
C TYR A 266 -0.27 4.60 12.61
N LEU A 267 0.70 5.02 11.79
CA LEU A 267 1.82 4.16 11.40
C LEU A 267 2.51 3.53 12.63
N GLN A 268 2.75 4.35 13.65
CA GLN A 268 3.41 3.92 14.88
C GLN A 268 2.53 3.09 15.84
N SER A 269 1.27 2.82 15.50
CA SER A 269 0.45 1.84 16.20
C SER A 269 0.63 0.41 15.67
N LEU A 270 1.40 0.23 14.59
CA LEU A 270 1.79 -1.10 14.11
C LEU A 270 2.83 -1.71 15.07
N PRO A 271 2.73 -3.01 15.38
CA PRO A 271 3.69 -3.68 16.25
C PRO A 271 5.06 -3.82 15.56
N THR A 272 6.14 -3.73 16.34
CA THR A 272 7.52 -3.92 15.89
C THR A 272 8.10 -5.27 16.30
N ASP A 273 7.37 -6.03 17.10
CA ASP A 273 7.75 -7.31 17.71
C ASP A 273 6.88 -8.50 17.25
N GLN A 274 5.92 -8.23 16.35
CA GLN A 274 5.02 -9.24 15.80
C GLN A 274 4.93 -9.09 14.27
N PRO A 275 4.90 -10.19 13.50
CA PRO A 275 4.66 -10.14 12.07
C PRO A 275 3.31 -9.51 11.72
N ILE A 276 3.27 -8.74 10.65
CA ILE A 276 2.08 -8.05 10.17
C ILE A 276 1.62 -8.71 8.86
N CYS A 277 0.34 -9.05 8.75
CA CYS A 277 -0.28 -9.46 7.49
C CYS A 277 -1.30 -8.41 7.06
N ILE A 278 -1.12 -7.86 5.87
CA ILE A 278 -1.99 -6.81 5.32
C ILE A 278 -2.88 -7.41 4.24
N TYR A 279 -4.18 -7.16 4.31
CA TYR A 279 -5.08 -7.37 3.18
C TYR A 279 -5.79 -6.07 2.80
N ASP A 280 -6.08 -5.95 1.52
CA ASP A 280 -6.88 -4.89 0.91
C ASP A 280 -7.98 -5.50 0.05
N TYR A 281 -8.39 -4.83 -1.01
CA TYR A 281 -9.43 -5.30 -1.92
C TYR A 281 -8.97 -6.46 -2.80
N ASP A 282 -7.75 -6.35 -3.39
CA ASP A 282 -7.27 -7.24 -4.46
C ASP A 282 -5.78 -7.65 -4.33
N GLY A 283 -5.13 -7.32 -3.23
CA GLY A 283 -3.74 -7.65 -2.96
C GLY A 283 -2.71 -6.67 -3.56
N GLN A 284 -3.11 -5.71 -4.39
CA GLN A 284 -2.16 -4.81 -5.06
C GLN A 284 -1.80 -3.60 -4.19
N GLN A 285 -2.79 -3.02 -3.49
CA GLN A 285 -2.53 -1.96 -2.54
C GLN A 285 -1.78 -2.49 -1.31
N SER A 286 -2.18 -3.64 -0.77
CA SER A 286 -1.47 -4.26 0.36
C SER A 286 -0.04 -4.65 0.02
N ALA A 287 0.25 -5.06 -1.23
CA ALA A 287 1.61 -5.29 -1.69
C ALA A 287 2.46 -4.01 -1.66
N CYS A 288 1.91 -2.88 -2.10
CA CYS A 288 2.58 -1.58 -2.01
C CYS A 288 2.84 -1.17 -0.54
N MET A 289 1.84 -1.34 0.34
CA MET A 289 2.00 -1.05 1.77
C MET A 289 3.02 -1.97 2.42
N THR A 290 3.05 -3.25 2.06
CA THR A 290 4.06 -4.21 2.51
C THR A 290 5.46 -3.76 2.14
N ALA A 291 5.68 -3.31 0.89
CA ALA A 291 6.96 -2.78 0.44
C ALA A 291 7.43 -1.60 1.30
N TYR A 292 6.54 -0.65 1.53
CA TYR A 292 6.81 0.53 2.35
C TYR A 292 7.18 0.17 3.79
N LEU A 293 6.37 -0.67 4.44
CA LEU A 293 6.60 -1.09 5.81
C LEU A 293 7.91 -1.87 5.96
N ARG A 294 8.25 -2.72 5.00
CA ARG A 294 9.53 -3.46 5.01
C ARG A 294 10.73 -2.54 4.86
N VAL A 295 10.65 -1.49 4.04
CA VAL A 295 11.70 -0.47 3.98
C VAL A 295 11.89 0.19 5.33
N LEU A 296 10.81 0.50 6.05
CA LEU A 296 10.83 1.08 7.40
C LEU A 296 11.21 0.08 8.50
N GLY A 297 11.40 -1.21 8.17
CA GLY A 297 11.88 -2.22 9.13
C GLY A 297 10.81 -3.09 9.78
N TYR A 298 9.53 -2.91 9.45
CA TYR A 298 8.47 -3.80 9.92
C TYR A 298 8.55 -5.18 9.25
N ASP A 299 8.19 -6.23 9.96
CA ASP A 299 8.01 -7.57 9.39
C ASP A 299 6.60 -7.70 8.80
N ALA A 300 6.45 -7.25 7.56
CA ALA A 300 5.17 -7.16 6.88
C ALA A 300 5.08 -8.12 5.69
N THR A 301 3.89 -8.71 5.50
CA THR A 301 3.49 -9.54 4.36
C THR A 301 2.16 -9.07 3.79
N SER A 302 1.94 -9.28 2.48
CA SER A 302 0.68 -9.02 1.79
C SER A 302 -0.11 -10.32 1.64
N LEU A 303 -1.40 -10.31 1.98
CA LEU A 303 -2.29 -11.42 1.63
C LEU A 303 -2.55 -11.41 0.13
N LEU A 304 -2.22 -12.52 -0.55
CA LEU A 304 -2.51 -12.65 -1.98
C LEU A 304 -4.01 -12.52 -2.25
N PHE A 305 -4.35 -11.87 -3.35
CA PHE A 305 -5.72 -11.63 -3.83
C PHE A 305 -6.64 -10.86 -2.86
N GLY A 306 -6.18 -10.49 -1.67
CA GLY A 306 -6.90 -9.68 -0.71
C GLY A 306 -8.31 -10.19 -0.42
N ALA A 307 -9.29 -9.29 -0.42
CA ALA A 307 -10.69 -9.61 -0.17
C ALA A 307 -11.33 -10.53 -1.23
N ASN A 308 -10.80 -10.59 -2.44
CA ASN A 308 -11.26 -11.53 -3.46
C ASN A 308 -11.07 -13.00 -3.06
N GLN A 309 -10.06 -13.29 -2.24
CA GLN A 309 -9.85 -14.63 -1.68
C GLN A 309 -10.71 -14.86 -0.42
N LEU A 310 -11.00 -13.81 0.33
CA LEU A 310 -11.64 -13.94 1.64
C LEU A 310 -13.17 -13.99 1.57
N PHE A 311 -13.79 -13.11 0.75
CA PHE A 311 -15.24 -12.93 0.70
C PHE A 311 -15.72 -12.39 -0.66
N TYR A 312 -15.40 -13.13 -1.72
CA TYR A 312 -15.67 -12.72 -3.10
C TYR A 312 -17.15 -12.41 -3.38
N SER A 313 -18.08 -13.24 -2.87
CA SER A 313 -19.52 -12.99 -3.03
C SER A 313 -19.93 -11.61 -2.51
N ARG A 314 -19.37 -11.19 -1.37
CA ARG A 314 -19.60 -9.86 -0.82
C ARG A 314 -19.01 -8.77 -1.72
N MET A 315 -17.81 -9.01 -2.30
CA MET A 315 -17.19 -8.06 -3.23
C MET A 315 -18.10 -7.81 -4.45
N ILE A 316 -18.77 -8.84 -4.95
CA ILE A 316 -19.72 -8.74 -6.08
C ILE A 316 -21.03 -8.04 -5.68
N ASP A 317 -21.57 -8.37 -4.51
CA ASP A 317 -22.89 -7.90 -4.07
C ASP A 317 -22.88 -6.43 -3.63
N GLU A 318 -21.78 -5.94 -3.09
CA GLU A 318 -21.67 -4.56 -2.62
C GLU A 318 -21.15 -3.60 -3.72
N PRO A 319 -21.95 -2.59 -4.12
CA PRO A 319 -21.55 -1.67 -5.19
C PRO A 319 -20.20 -0.98 -4.98
N ASP A 320 -19.89 -0.62 -3.73
CA ASP A 320 -18.66 0.09 -3.36
C ASP A 320 -17.41 -0.80 -3.37
N LEU A 321 -17.57 -2.13 -3.45
CA LEU A 321 -16.49 -3.10 -3.51
C LEU A 321 -16.35 -3.74 -4.89
N ARG A 322 -17.42 -3.70 -5.70
CA ARG A 322 -17.50 -4.41 -7.00
C ARG A 322 -16.41 -3.98 -7.98
N GLU A 323 -15.97 -2.73 -7.95
CA GLU A 323 -14.90 -2.22 -8.82
C GLU A 323 -13.53 -2.88 -8.57
N TYR A 324 -13.38 -3.51 -7.39
CA TYR A 324 -12.16 -4.23 -6.98
C TYR A 324 -12.31 -5.76 -7.09
N ALA A 325 -13.49 -6.25 -7.46
CA ALA A 325 -13.72 -7.67 -7.64
C ALA A 325 -13.16 -8.12 -8.99
N PHE A 326 -12.20 -9.02 -9.00
CA PHE A 326 -11.70 -9.60 -10.25
C PHE A 326 -12.77 -10.45 -10.93
N SER A 327 -12.88 -10.34 -12.23
CA SER A 327 -13.82 -11.13 -13.01
C SER A 327 -13.33 -11.29 -14.45
N SER A 328 -13.95 -12.22 -15.19
CA SER A 328 -13.65 -12.40 -16.61
C SER A 328 -13.85 -11.15 -17.47
N LEU A 329 -14.62 -10.17 -17.00
CA LEU A 329 -14.81 -8.88 -17.68
C LEU A 329 -13.55 -8.00 -17.68
N LEU A 330 -12.60 -8.27 -16.79
CA LEU A 330 -11.31 -7.55 -16.71
C LEU A 330 -10.23 -8.18 -17.57
N ILE A 331 -10.53 -9.30 -18.27
CA ILE A 331 -9.61 -10.01 -19.16
C ILE A 331 -9.79 -9.48 -20.58
N ASN A 332 -8.76 -8.87 -21.13
CA ASN A 332 -8.83 -8.18 -22.43
C ASN A 332 -8.63 -9.10 -23.64
N ASN A 333 -8.02 -10.26 -23.45
CA ASN A 333 -7.67 -11.21 -24.52
C ASN A 333 -6.77 -10.60 -25.63
N PHE A 334 -5.83 -9.75 -25.24
CA PHE A 334 -4.81 -9.22 -26.15
C PHE A 334 -3.86 -10.32 -26.62
N PRO A 335 -3.25 -10.16 -27.83
CA PRO A 335 -2.26 -11.09 -28.34
C PRO A 335 -1.03 -11.11 -27.43
N TYR A 336 -0.37 -12.26 -27.39
CA TYR A 336 0.91 -12.47 -26.74
C TYR A 336 1.82 -13.27 -27.66
N VAL A 337 3.12 -13.26 -27.36
CA VAL A 337 4.13 -14.02 -28.10
C VAL A 337 4.74 -15.08 -27.18
N THR A 338 5.32 -16.14 -27.77
CA THR A 338 5.96 -17.23 -27.08
C THR A 338 7.42 -17.36 -27.51
N GLY A 339 8.27 -17.95 -26.66
CA GLY A 339 9.70 -18.09 -26.92
C GLY A 339 10.51 -16.92 -26.34
N GLU A 340 11.79 -16.85 -26.71
CA GLU A 340 12.72 -15.82 -26.23
C GLU A 340 12.50 -14.46 -26.92
#